data_4d3de03a6f8d3fa2488538025e511ea9
#
_entry.id   4d3de03a6f8d3fa2488538025e511ea9
#
_cell.length_a   1.000
_cell.length_b   1.000
_cell.length_c   1.000
_cell.angle_alpha   90.00
_cell.angle_beta   90.00
_cell.angle_gamma   90.00
#
_symmetry.space_group_name_H-M   'P 1'
#
loop_
_entity.id
_entity.type
_entity.pdbx_description
1 polymer ?
#
loop_
_entity_poly.entity_id
_entity_poly.type
_entity_poly.pdbx_seq_one_letter_code
_entity_poly.pdbx_strand_id
1 'polypeptide(L)'
;MLKFGMYGFLKNLRFFEPFLILFFLEIGGLNLFQVGVLISIREIIIYVVEIPSGVIADMYGKKTQLVMCFIFYIASFVVFFLGGITPTFWIFVIAMGLFGFGEAFRSGTHKAMIMQFLDVEDIKEPKSEVYGKTRSMSLIGSTVMSIISIALILLLKGEYHYLFLVAIVPYTIDLLMILTYPKYMNHKKESEFKLKQFLKENWLSLKYVFQKRKVRGFVLDASAFQAGFKSIKDYIQPLIVSASMGFILFSQLDTEENEKVYIGVIYAVIYIISAVATRNAYKLESKVDKVKAINLAWLFMGGVSLLLGFFTENIIVIFVAFILMYIILNLRRPIMVQEIGDVTEEGRRASALSIQAQMTSLLLVIFAPLIGLVADYSLQLLFLLVGTVMIAIYIIALITRKNLNQKSS
;
A
#
# COMPACT_ATOMS: atom_id res chain seq x y z
N MET A 1 -4.02 -21.12 13.87
CA MET A 1 -4.83 -20.26 12.97
C MET A 1 -5.19 -18.91 13.60
N LEU A 2 -5.72 -18.87 14.84
CA LEU A 2 -6.11 -17.60 15.51
C LEU A 2 -4.98 -16.56 15.53
N LYS A 3 -3.75 -16.96 15.92
CA LYS A 3 -2.60 -16.03 15.95
C LYS A 3 -2.29 -15.36 14.60
N PHE A 4 -2.49 -16.04 13.47
CA PHE A 4 -2.29 -15.44 12.14
C PHE A 4 -3.37 -14.41 11.79
N GLY A 5 -4.62 -14.67 12.22
CA GLY A 5 -5.68 -13.70 12.11
C GLY A 5 -5.43 -12.46 12.99
N MET A 6 -5.04 -12.68 14.26
CA MET A 6 -4.69 -11.61 15.19
C MET A 6 -3.53 -10.74 14.70
N TYR A 7 -2.48 -11.36 14.13
CA TYR A 7 -1.41 -10.62 13.46
C TYR A 7 -1.96 -9.70 12.36
N GLY A 8 -2.84 -10.23 11.51
CA GLY A 8 -3.48 -9.45 10.45
C GLY A 8 -4.28 -8.27 11.00
N PHE A 9 -4.97 -8.44 12.12
CA PHE A 9 -5.75 -7.42 12.80
C PHE A 9 -4.84 -6.36 13.45
N LEU A 10 -3.95 -6.77 14.36
CA LEU A 10 -3.12 -5.88 15.17
C LEU A 10 -2.19 -5.00 14.34
N LYS A 11 -1.51 -5.56 13.34
CA LYS A 11 -0.61 -4.79 12.47
C LYS A 11 -1.29 -3.70 11.66
N ASN A 12 -2.61 -3.77 11.48
CA ASN A 12 -3.37 -2.75 10.76
C ASN A 12 -3.91 -1.65 11.71
N LEU A 13 -3.66 -1.75 13.03
CA LEU A 13 -4.02 -0.71 13.99
C LEU A 13 -2.97 0.43 13.98
N ARG A 14 -2.83 1.07 12.82
CA ARG A 14 -1.96 2.24 12.58
C ARG A 14 -2.78 3.51 12.72
N PHE A 15 -3.14 3.88 13.92
CA PHE A 15 -4.06 4.98 14.20
C PHE A 15 -3.67 6.32 13.58
N PHE A 16 -2.40 6.51 13.24
CA PHE A 16 -1.88 7.69 12.56
C PHE A 16 -2.11 7.68 11.03
N GLU A 17 -2.40 6.53 10.41
CA GLU A 17 -2.44 6.39 8.94
C GLU A 17 -3.46 7.34 8.28
N PRO A 18 -4.68 7.55 8.81
CA PRO A 18 -5.62 8.51 8.24
C PRO A 18 -5.17 9.97 8.32
N PHE A 19 -4.23 10.30 9.19
CA PHE A 19 -3.78 11.67 9.48
C PHE A 19 -2.29 11.90 9.17
N LEU A 20 -1.63 10.96 8.49
CA LEU A 20 -0.18 10.99 8.33
C LEU A 20 0.32 12.21 7.53
N ILE A 21 -0.38 12.60 6.46
CA ILE A 21 0.00 13.78 5.69
C ILE A 21 -0.25 15.05 6.53
N LEU A 22 -1.37 15.14 7.23
CA LEU A 22 -1.66 16.29 8.10
C LEU A 22 -0.63 16.42 9.22
N PHE A 23 -0.21 15.31 9.82
CA PHE A 23 0.88 15.31 10.80
C PHE A 23 2.16 15.93 10.22
N PHE A 24 2.54 15.60 8.99
CA PHE A 24 3.72 16.18 8.36
C PHE A 24 3.54 17.67 8.02
N LEU A 25 2.35 18.07 7.57
CA LEU A 25 2.06 19.44 7.20
C LEU A 25 1.90 20.34 8.43
N GLU A 26 1.02 19.98 9.37
CA GLU A 26 0.60 20.84 10.47
C GLU A 26 1.57 20.82 11.65
N ILE A 27 2.05 19.63 12.05
CA ILE A 27 3.01 19.49 13.15
C ILE A 27 4.44 19.55 12.64
N GLY A 28 4.73 18.87 11.54
CA GLY A 28 6.07 18.81 10.96
C GLY A 28 6.49 20.10 10.26
N GLY A 29 5.57 20.97 9.90
CA GLY A 29 5.84 22.19 9.12
C GLY A 29 6.42 21.90 7.73
N LEU A 30 6.18 20.69 7.20
CA LEU A 30 6.69 20.26 5.90
C LEU A 30 5.74 20.70 4.79
N ASN A 31 6.26 20.91 3.59
CA ASN A 31 5.46 21.03 2.38
C ASN A 31 5.22 19.63 1.73
N LEU A 32 4.32 19.58 0.74
CA LEU A 32 3.95 18.31 0.09
C LEU A 32 5.10 17.71 -0.74
N PHE A 33 6.02 18.53 -1.27
CA PHE A 33 7.25 18.04 -1.90
C PHE A 33 8.13 17.28 -0.90
N GLN A 34 8.34 17.84 0.28
CA GLN A 34 9.11 17.19 1.34
C GLN A 34 8.45 15.89 1.80
N VAL A 35 7.11 15.86 1.91
CA VAL A 35 6.35 14.63 2.17
C VAL A 35 6.60 13.60 1.06
N GLY A 36 6.57 14.01 -0.20
CA GLY A 36 6.91 13.17 -1.34
C GLY A 36 8.34 12.59 -1.25
N VAL A 37 9.31 13.40 -0.83
CA VAL A 37 10.70 12.95 -0.59
C VAL A 37 10.76 11.91 0.54
N LEU A 38 10.03 12.12 1.64
CA LEU A 38 9.96 11.13 2.73
C LEU A 38 9.38 9.79 2.26
N ILE A 39 8.33 9.82 1.43
CA ILE A 39 7.76 8.61 0.80
C ILE A 39 8.81 7.93 -0.08
N SER A 40 9.56 8.70 -0.87
CA SER A 40 10.63 8.16 -1.71
C SER A 40 11.74 7.49 -0.90
N ILE A 41 12.17 8.09 0.20
CA ILE A 41 13.18 7.50 1.10
C ILE A 41 12.69 6.15 1.63
N ARG A 42 11.44 6.07 2.06
CA ARG A 42 10.83 4.81 2.48
C ARG A 42 10.85 3.76 1.37
N GLU A 43 10.44 4.11 0.16
CA GLU A 43 10.38 3.18 -0.97
C GLU A 43 11.77 2.75 -1.45
N ILE A 44 12.78 3.64 -1.41
CA ILE A 44 14.20 3.27 -1.69
C ILE A 44 14.67 2.21 -0.70
N ILE A 45 14.39 2.41 0.59
CA ILE A 45 14.79 1.45 1.62
C ILE A 45 14.07 0.11 1.42
N ILE A 46 12.76 0.13 1.14
CA ILE A 46 12.01 -1.09 0.82
C ILE A 46 12.66 -1.79 -0.38
N TYR A 47 12.91 -1.08 -1.47
CA TYR A 47 13.49 -1.63 -2.68
C TYR A 47 14.87 -2.27 -2.44
N VAL A 48 15.75 -1.56 -1.72
CA VAL A 48 17.13 -2.02 -1.47
C VAL A 48 17.16 -3.16 -0.45
N VAL A 49 16.33 -3.10 0.60
CA VAL A 49 16.38 -4.02 1.74
C VAL A 49 15.51 -5.26 1.51
N GLU A 50 14.53 -5.25 0.59
CA GLU A 50 13.66 -6.40 0.32
C GLU A 50 14.49 -7.66 -0.05
N ILE A 51 15.54 -7.50 -0.84
CA ILE A 51 16.43 -8.58 -1.23
C ILE A 51 17.24 -9.11 -0.02
N PRO A 52 18.01 -8.28 0.72
CA PRO A 52 18.70 -8.73 1.93
C PRO A 52 17.78 -9.31 2.99
N SER A 53 16.55 -8.80 3.12
CA SER A 53 15.60 -9.31 4.12
C SER A 53 15.21 -10.77 3.88
N GLY A 54 15.05 -11.16 2.61
CA GLY A 54 14.80 -12.56 2.24
C GLY A 54 15.97 -13.47 2.63
N VAL A 55 17.20 -13.00 2.45
CA VAL A 55 18.43 -13.68 2.90
C VAL A 55 18.43 -13.89 4.41
N ILE A 56 18.10 -12.86 5.15
CA ILE A 56 18.02 -12.91 6.62
C ILE A 56 16.97 -13.93 7.05
N ALA A 57 15.81 -13.99 6.34
CA ALA A 57 14.80 -15.02 6.61
C ALA A 57 15.32 -16.45 6.41
N ASP A 58 16.10 -16.68 5.36
CA ASP A 58 16.67 -18.00 5.07
C ASP A 58 17.79 -18.38 6.06
N MET A 59 18.63 -17.44 6.48
CA MET A 59 19.74 -17.66 7.40
C MET A 59 19.32 -17.74 8.87
N TYR A 60 18.49 -16.81 9.32
CA TYR A 60 18.14 -16.64 10.73
C TYR A 60 16.72 -17.11 11.05
N GLY A 61 15.94 -17.41 10.02
CA GLY A 61 14.56 -17.88 10.12
C GLY A 61 13.52 -16.75 10.01
N LYS A 62 12.37 -17.12 9.48
CA LYS A 62 11.24 -16.19 9.22
C LYS A 62 10.69 -15.54 10.49
N LYS A 63 10.68 -16.26 11.62
CA LYS A 63 10.27 -15.71 12.92
C LYS A 63 11.19 -14.58 13.34
N THR A 64 12.51 -14.76 13.24
CA THR A 64 13.51 -13.72 13.57
C THR A 64 13.33 -12.50 12.67
N GLN A 65 13.09 -12.70 11.37
CA GLN A 65 12.81 -11.61 10.44
C GLN A 65 11.57 -10.79 10.85
N LEU A 66 10.47 -11.45 11.26
CA LEU A 66 9.28 -10.73 11.74
C LEU A 66 9.53 -9.99 13.06
N VAL A 67 10.32 -10.57 13.97
CA VAL A 67 10.71 -9.86 15.21
C VAL A 67 11.46 -8.56 14.87
N MET A 68 12.46 -8.62 13.98
CA MET A 68 13.17 -7.42 13.52
C MET A 68 12.23 -6.41 12.85
N CYS A 69 11.28 -6.88 12.04
CA CYS A 69 10.26 -6.05 11.43
C CYS A 69 9.51 -5.19 12.48
N PHE A 70 9.01 -5.81 13.55
CA PHE A 70 8.26 -5.08 14.57
C PHE A 70 9.13 -4.18 15.44
N ILE A 71 10.39 -4.55 15.69
CA ILE A 71 11.36 -3.68 16.36
C ILE A 71 11.57 -2.39 15.54
N PHE A 72 11.75 -2.50 14.22
CA PHE A 72 11.90 -1.34 13.35
C PHE A 72 10.64 -0.47 13.31
N TYR A 73 9.45 -1.06 13.28
CA TYR A 73 8.21 -0.28 13.35
C TYR A 73 8.07 0.47 14.67
N ILE A 74 8.28 -0.19 15.81
CA ILE A 74 8.19 0.43 17.13
C ILE A 74 9.22 1.56 17.24
N ALA A 75 10.46 1.32 16.83
CA ALA A 75 11.49 2.36 16.79
C ALA A 75 11.08 3.55 15.91
N SER A 76 10.51 3.27 14.73
CA SER A 76 9.98 4.30 13.83
C SER A 76 8.90 5.14 14.51
N PHE A 77 7.94 4.50 15.20
CA PHE A 77 6.86 5.21 15.89
C PHE A 77 7.37 6.10 17.03
N VAL A 78 8.37 5.65 17.77
CA VAL A 78 9.04 6.48 18.78
C VAL A 78 9.70 7.70 18.13
N VAL A 79 10.39 7.52 17.00
CA VAL A 79 11.05 8.64 16.31
C VAL A 79 10.03 9.59 15.67
N PHE A 80 8.89 9.09 15.14
CA PHE A 80 7.79 9.96 14.70
C PHE A 80 7.20 10.78 15.86
N PHE A 81 6.99 10.16 17.01
CA PHE A 81 6.53 10.87 18.21
C PHE A 81 7.51 11.99 18.60
N LEU A 82 8.82 11.71 18.65
CA LEU A 82 9.85 12.71 18.93
C LEU A 82 9.86 13.82 17.87
N GLY A 83 9.64 13.47 16.61
CA GLY A 83 9.51 14.42 15.52
C GLY A 83 8.29 15.36 15.67
N GLY A 84 7.24 14.90 16.35
CA GLY A 84 6.10 15.77 16.71
C GLY A 84 6.41 16.75 17.83
N ILE A 85 7.35 16.42 18.73
CA ILE A 85 7.78 17.32 19.82
C ILE A 85 8.85 18.32 19.33
N THR A 86 9.80 17.83 18.52
CA THR A 86 10.91 18.63 17.98
C THR A 86 10.94 18.50 16.45
N PRO A 87 10.05 19.20 15.75
CA PRO A 87 9.86 19.00 14.31
C PRO A 87 11.08 19.46 13.50
N THR A 88 11.75 18.50 12.90
CA THR A 88 12.81 18.72 11.91
C THR A 88 12.71 17.70 10.80
N PHE A 89 12.98 18.12 9.56
CA PHE A 89 12.91 17.23 8.40
C PHE A 89 13.73 15.94 8.59
N TRP A 90 14.92 16.05 9.17
CA TRP A 90 15.83 14.91 9.34
C TRP A 90 15.32 13.85 10.34
N ILE A 91 14.58 14.25 11.36
CA ILE A 91 13.92 13.30 12.27
C ILE A 91 12.89 12.48 11.49
N PHE A 92 12.11 13.11 10.63
CA PHE A 92 11.14 12.41 9.78
C PHE A 92 11.83 11.50 8.74
N VAL A 93 12.99 11.91 8.21
CA VAL A 93 13.83 11.03 7.36
C VAL A 93 14.23 9.75 8.09
N ILE A 94 14.70 9.87 9.33
CA ILE A 94 15.07 8.71 10.16
C ILE A 94 13.85 7.84 10.44
N ALA A 95 12.72 8.47 10.84
CA ALA A 95 11.47 7.76 11.15
C ALA A 95 10.94 6.99 9.93
N MET A 96 10.87 7.63 8.75
CA MET A 96 10.45 6.99 7.50
C MET A 96 11.44 5.92 7.05
N GLY A 97 12.73 6.11 7.30
CA GLY A 97 13.76 5.10 7.06
C GLY A 97 13.52 3.84 7.87
N LEU A 98 13.36 3.97 9.19
CA LEU A 98 13.04 2.85 10.08
C LEU A 98 11.73 2.17 9.69
N PHE A 99 10.71 2.95 9.32
CA PHE A 99 9.45 2.42 8.82
C PHE A 99 9.64 1.59 7.55
N GLY A 100 10.49 2.07 6.62
CA GLY A 100 10.87 1.37 5.40
C GLY A 100 11.57 0.03 5.67
N PHE A 101 12.47 -0.03 6.65
CA PHE A 101 13.07 -1.30 7.12
C PHE A 101 11.98 -2.26 7.62
N GLY A 102 11.04 -1.79 8.46
CA GLY A 102 9.92 -2.58 8.92
C GLY A 102 9.11 -3.17 7.76
N GLU A 103 8.74 -2.36 6.77
CA GLU A 103 8.00 -2.81 5.58
C GLU A 103 8.79 -3.85 4.76
N ALA A 104 10.08 -3.64 4.55
CA ALA A 104 10.94 -4.57 3.80
C ALA A 104 11.06 -5.93 4.48
N PHE A 105 11.27 -5.96 5.81
CA PHE A 105 11.33 -7.21 6.58
C PHE A 105 9.98 -7.92 6.68
N ARG A 106 8.87 -7.22 6.50
CA ARG A 106 7.53 -7.80 6.50
C ARG A 106 7.18 -8.48 5.18
N SER A 107 7.75 -8.02 4.07
CA SER A 107 7.36 -8.45 2.72
C SER A 107 7.44 -9.96 2.55
N GLY A 108 6.31 -10.59 2.21
CA GLY A 108 6.21 -12.03 1.93
C GLY A 108 6.35 -12.98 3.14
N THR A 109 6.99 -12.57 4.22
CA THR A 109 7.40 -13.43 5.34
C THR A 109 6.22 -14.08 6.06
N HIS A 110 5.25 -13.30 6.47
CA HIS A 110 4.08 -13.83 7.20
C HIS A 110 3.25 -14.79 6.34
N LYS A 111 3.07 -14.50 5.05
CA LYS A 111 2.39 -15.39 4.12
C LYS A 111 3.13 -16.73 3.98
N ALA A 112 4.46 -16.68 3.87
CA ALA A 112 5.28 -17.88 3.79
C ALA A 112 5.23 -18.72 5.08
N MET A 113 5.12 -18.06 6.26
CA MET A 113 4.93 -18.75 7.54
C MET A 113 3.57 -19.44 7.65
N ILE A 114 2.49 -18.80 7.17
CA ILE A 114 1.16 -19.45 7.11
C ILE A 114 1.23 -20.72 6.26
N MET A 115 1.83 -20.63 5.06
CA MET A 115 1.94 -21.79 4.17
C MET A 115 2.75 -22.93 4.81
N GLN A 116 3.88 -22.60 5.44
CA GLN A 116 4.71 -23.56 6.17
C GLN A 116 3.94 -24.22 7.33
N PHE A 117 3.17 -23.44 8.09
CA PHE A 117 2.33 -23.97 9.16
C PHE A 117 1.31 -25.00 8.66
N LEU A 118 0.62 -24.68 7.55
CA LEU A 118 -0.36 -25.58 6.96
C LEU A 118 0.28 -26.91 6.49
N ASP A 119 1.48 -26.82 5.91
CA ASP A 119 2.22 -27.98 5.43
C ASP A 119 2.73 -28.87 6.59
N VAL A 120 3.23 -28.29 7.68
CA VAL A 120 3.77 -29.02 8.84
C VAL A 120 2.68 -29.66 9.69
N GLU A 121 1.56 -28.98 9.87
CA GLU A 121 0.43 -29.47 10.68
C GLU A 121 -0.56 -30.33 9.86
N ASP A 122 -0.22 -30.64 8.60
CA ASP A 122 -1.06 -31.40 7.65
C ASP A 122 -2.53 -30.92 7.58
N ILE A 123 -2.70 -29.62 7.62
CA ILE A 123 -4.02 -29.00 7.58
C ILE A 123 -4.55 -29.04 6.14
N LYS A 124 -5.62 -29.80 5.92
CA LYS A 124 -6.23 -30.06 4.60
C LYS A 124 -7.08 -28.90 4.06
N GLU A 125 -7.28 -27.82 4.82
CA GLU A 125 -8.00 -26.65 4.34
C GLU A 125 -7.27 -26.03 3.13
N PRO A 126 -8.01 -25.59 2.09
CA PRO A 126 -7.40 -24.92 0.93
C PRO A 126 -6.56 -23.71 1.37
N LYS A 127 -5.30 -23.66 0.97
CA LYS A 127 -4.36 -22.56 1.31
C LYS A 127 -4.94 -21.17 1.01
N SER A 128 -5.74 -21.06 -0.05
CA SER A 128 -6.45 -19.83 -0.44
C SER A 128 -7.51 -19.41 0.57
N GLU A 129 -8.24 -20.37 1.16
CA GLU A 129 -9.28 -20.09 2.16
C GLU A 129 -8.66 -19.57 3.46
N VAL A 130 -7.61 -20.25 3.94
CA VAL A 130 -6.87 -19.81 5.13
C VAL A 130 -6.30 -18.41 4.96
N TYR A 131 -5.68 -18.15 3.80
CA TYR A 131 -5.17 -16.82 3.49
C TYR A 131 -6.31 -15.78 3.39
N GLY A 132 -7.45 -16.16 2.84
CA GLY A 132 -8.66 -15.32 2.79
C GLY A 132 -9.17 -14.95 4.18
N LYS A 133 -9.25 -15.92 5.11
CA LYS A 133 -9.62 -15.68 6.52
C LYS A 133 -8.66 -14.68 7.20
N THR A 134 -7.35 -14.85 7.03
CA THR A 134 -6.36 -13.92 7.62
C THR A 134 -6.42 -12.53 6.97
N ARG A 135 -6.71 -12.45 5.68
CA ARG A 135 -6.92 -11.18 4.97
C ARG A 135 -8.16 -10.45 5.45
N SER A 136 -9.25 -11.16 5.71
CA SER A 136 -10.48 -10.58 6.27
C SER A 136 -10.22 -9.93 7.64
N MET A 137 -9.46 -10.59 8.52
CA MET A 137 -9.06 -10.01 9.80
C MET A 137 -8.23 -8.72 9.64
N SER A 138 -7.37 -8.66 8.61
CA SER A 138 -6.61 -7.44 8.29
C SER A 138 -7.54 -6.28 7.88
N LEU A 139 -8.57 -6.54 7.11
CA LEU A 139 -9.53 -5.51 6.68
C LEU A 139 -10.43 -5.04 7.84
N ILE A 140 -10.85 -5.97 8.72
CA ILE A 140 -11.54 -5.62 9.95
C ILE A 140 -10.66 -4.72 10.82
N GLY A 141 -9.36 -5.06 10.98
CA GLY A 141 -8.40 -4.24 11.70
C GLY A 141 -8.30 -2.82 11.15
N SER A 142 -8.21 -2.67 9.82
CA SER A 142 -8.18 -1.35 9.17
C SER A 142 -9.46 -0.53 9.40
N THR A 143 -10.63 -1.17 9.35
CA THR A 143 -11.92 -0.51 9.61
C THR A 143 -12.01 -0.05 11.08
N VAL A 144 -11.68 -0.95 12.01
CA VAL A 144 -11.68 -0.65 13.46
C VAL A 144 -10.68 0.46 13.77
N MET A 145 -9.49 0.40 13.17
CA MET A 145 -8.45 1.44 13.27
C MET A 145 -9.00 2.80 12.89
N SER A 146 -9.67 2.92 11.74
CA SER A 146 -10.18 4.22 11.27
C SER A 146 -11.22 4.81 12.22
N ILE A 147 -12.13 3.98 12.78
CA ILE A 147 -13.13 4.42 13.74
C ILE A 147 -12.47 4.85 15.06
N ILE A 148 -11.54 4.06 15.60
CA ILE A 148 -10.82 4.38 16.83
C ILE A 148 -9.96 5.63 16.63
N SER A 149 -9.36 5.83 15.45
CA SER A 149 -8.55 7.01 15.16
C SER A 149 -9.33 8.31 15.29
N ILE A 150 -10.63 8.33 14.92
CA ILE A 150 -11.51 9.50 15.14
C ILE A 150 -11.61 9.82 16.63
N ALA A 151 -11.96 8.82 17.44
CA ALA A 151 -12.10 9.02 18.89
C ALA A 151 -10.78 9.47 19.51
N LEU A 152 -9.66 8.85 19.12
CA LEU A 152 -8.34 9.20 19.64
C LEU A 152 -7.94 10.63 19.28
N ILE A 153 -8.10 11.06 18.03
CA ILE A 153 -7.67 12.38 17.60
C ILE A 153 -8.49 13.51 18.27
N LEU A 154 -9.78 13.28 18.49
CA LEU A 154 -10.65 14.20 19.21
C LEU A 154 -10.25 14.27 20.70
N LEU A 155 -10.01 13.12 21.35
CA LEU A 155 -9.56 13.06 22.75
C LEU A 155 -8.19 13.71 22.95
N LEU A 156 -7.30 13.58 21.97
CA LEU A 156 -5.95 14.15 21.97
C LEU A 156 -5.92 15.60 21.45
N LYS A 157 -7.08 16.22 21.21
CA LYS A 157 -7.21 17.62 20.76
C LYS A 157 -6.36 17.96 19.53
N GLY A 158 -6.29 17.02 18.57
CA GLY A 158 -5.55 17.22 17.33
C GLY A 158 -4.04 16.96 17.40
N GLU A 159 -3.51 16.57 18.52
CA GLU A 159 -2.09 16.27 18.71
C GLU A 159 -1.72 14.92 18.05
N TYR A 160 -1.51 14.93 16.73
CA TYR A 160 -1.28 13.73 15.90
C TYR A 160 -0.12 12.86 16.36
N HIS A 161 0.92 13.44 16.98
CA HIS A 161 2.12 12.69 17.36
C HIS A 161 1.84 11.63 18.44
N TYR A 162 0.82 11.80 19.30
CA TYR A 162 0.42 10.79 20.27
C TYR A 162 -0.18 9.55 19.63
N LEU A 163 -0.73 9.64 18.41
CA LEU A 163 -1.26 8.49 17.67
C LEU A 163 -0.17 7.43 17.38
N PHE A 164 1.08 7.87 17.21
CA PHE A 164 2.21 6.95 17.08
C PHE A 164 2.48 6.18 18.36
N LEU A 165 2.41 6.83 19.54
CA LEU A 165 2.55 6.14 20.83
C LEU A 165 1.44 5.12 21.05
N VAL A 166 0.20 5.47 20.74
CA VAL A 166 -0.94 4.53 20.86
C VAL A 166 -0.73 3.34 19.92
N ALA A 167 -0.19 3.55 18.72
CA ALA A 167 0.10 2.48 17.77
C ALA A 167 1.21 1.52 18.24
N ILE A 168 2.10 1.94 19.16
CA ILE A 168 3.12 1.05 19.76
C ILE A 168 2.46 -0.10 20.52
N VAL A 169 1.31 0.12 21.16
CA VAL A 169 0.63 -0.91 21.98
C VAL A 169 0.27 -2.15 21.14
N PRO A 170 -0.55 -2.06 20.08
CA PRO A 170 -0.89 -3.23 19.26
C PRO A 170 0.35 -3.84 18.59
N TYR A 171 1.36 -3.05 18.21
CA TYR A 171 2.59 -3.57 17.61
C TYR A 171 3.45 -4.32 18.62
N THR A 172 3.49 -3.89 19.89
CA THR A 172 4.16 -4.63 20.95
C THR A 172 3.44 -5.95 21.25
N ILE A 173 2.10 -5.94 21.30
CA ILE A 173 1.31 -7.16 21.47
C ILE A 173 1.59 -8.14 20.32
N ASP A 174 1.66 -7.66 19.08
CA ASP A 174 1.95 -8.47 17.91
C ASP A 174 3.38 -9.05 17.95
N LEU A 175 4.37 -8.23 18.37
CA LEU A 175 5.74 -8.67 18.61
C LEU A 175 5.80 -9.81 19.64
N LEU A 176 5.16 -9.62 20.81
CA LEU A 176 5.10 -10.62 21.87
C LEU A 176 4.41 -11.91 21.37
N MET A 177 3.32 -11.76 20.62
CA MET A 177 2.63 -12.91 20.02
C MET A 177 3.53 -13.68 19.03
N ILE A 178 4.30 -12.99 18.18
CA ILE A 178 5.26 -13.62 17.25
C ILE A 178 6.32 -14.39 18.03
N LEU A 179 6.79 -13.87 19.17
CA LEU A 179 7.75 -14.58 20.03
C LEU A 179 7.19 -15.91 20.54
N THR A 180 5.87 -16.08 20.66
CA THR A 180 5.21 -17.34 21.03
C THR A 180 4.97 -18.31 19.87
N TYR A 181 5.37 -17.98 18.63
CA TYR A 181 5.24 -18.90 17.50
C TYR A 181 6.13 -20.14 17.68
N PRO A 182 5.69 -21.31 17.21
CA PRO A 182 6.46 -22.56 17.34
C PRO A 182 7.88 -22.45 16.79
N LYS A 183 8.82 -23.15 17.42
CA LYS A 183 10.24 -23.13 17.01
C LYS A 183 10.46 -23.64 15.58
N TYR A 184 9.65 -24.63 15.12
CA TYR A 184 9.76 -25.16 13.76
C TYR A 184 9.46 -24.11 12.66
N MET A 185 8.73 -23.04 13.00
CA MET A 185 8.52 -21.90 12.05
C MET A 185 9.77 -21.06 11.85
N ASN A 186 10.80 -21.27 12.66
CA ASN A 186 12.09 -20.60 12.54
C ASN A 186 13.12 -21.49 11.82
N HIS A 187 12.66 -22.40 10.94
CA HIS A 187 13.58 -23.27 10.19
C HIS A 187 14.55 -22.40 9.38
N LYS A 188 15.82 -22.64 9.65
CA LYS A 188 16.94 -22.17 8.86
C LYS A 188 17.13 -23.16 7.72
N LYS A 189 17.34 -22.71 6.50
CA LYS A 189 17.85 -23.59 5.46
C LYS A 189 19.29 -23.95 5.81
N GLU A 190 19.61 -25.24 5.88
CA GLU A 190 20.98 -25.75 6.10
C GLU A 190 21.90 -25.49 4.90
N SER A 191 21.39 -24.98 3.79
CA SER A 191 22.21 -24.65 2.62
C SER A 191 22.97 -23.36 2.85
N GLU A 192 24.28 -23.37 2.64
CA GLU A 192 25.10 -22.15 2.58
C GLU A 192 24.46 -21.15 1.63
N PHE A 193 23.99 -20.03 2.17
CA PHE A 193 23.46 -18.96 1.36
C PHE A 193 24.60 -18.32 0.55
N LYS A 194 24.55 -18.47 -0.76
CA LYS A 194 25.49 -17.81 -1.70
C LYS A 194 24.84 -16.55 -2.26
N LEU A 195 25.13 -15.40 -1.65
CA LEU A 195 24.63 -14.09 -2.10
C LEU A 195 24.82 -13.91 -3.62
N LYS A 196 25.97 -14.34 -4.16
CA LYS A 196 26.25 -14.28 -5.59
C LYS A 196 25.26 -15.09 -6.44
N GLN A 197 24.85 -16.26 -5.98
CA GLN A 197 23.87 -17.10 -6.68
C GLN A 197 22.49 -16.45 -6.62
N PHE A 198 22.09 -15.94 -5.47
CA PHE A 198 20.81 -15.25 -5.28
C PHE A 198 20.72 -13.97 -6.15
N LEU A 199 21.74 -13.14 -6.18
CA LEU A 199 21.80 -11.97 -7.06
C LEU A 199 21.76 -12.36 -8.53
N LYS A 200 22.42 -13.47 -8.91
CA LYS A 200 22.38 -14.01 -10.27
C LYS A 200 20.95 -14.47 -10.64
N GLU A 201 20.27 -15.16 -9.76
CA GLU A 201 18.87 -15.61 -10.00
C GLU A 201 17.90 -14.45 -10.14
N ASN A 202 18.03 -13.42 -9.29
CA ASN A 202 17.24 -12.18 -9.40
C ASN A 202 17.54 -11.45 -10.72
N TRP A 203 18.81 -11.34 -11.11
CA TRP A 203 19.18 -10.75 -12.40
C TRP A 203 18.61 -11.54 -13.59
N LEU A 204 18.68 -12.87 -13.55
CA LEU A 204 18.09 -13.73 -14.59
C LEU A 204 16.56 -13.58 -14.66
N SER A 205 15.91 -13.42 -13.52
CA SER A 205 14.46 -13.17 -13.45
C SER A 205 14.10 -11.80 -14.02
N LEU A 206 14.87 -10.76 -13.70
CA LEU A 206 14.72 -9.43 -14.27
C LEU A 206 14.92 -9.48 -15.80
N LYS A 207 16.00 -10.10 -16.26
CA LYS A 207 16.29 -10.29 -17.68
C LYS A 207 15.16 -11.02 -18.41
N TYR A 208 14.61 -12.09 -17.81
CA TYR A 208 13.47 -12.83 -18.36
C TYR A 208 12.25 -11.94 -18.53
N VAL A 209 11.84 -11.19 -17.51
CA VAL A 209 10.69 -10.29 -17.57
C VAL A 209 10.85 -9.25 -18.66
N PHE A 210 12.05 -8.65 -18.79
CA PHE A 210 12.28 -7.60 -19.80
C PHE A 210 12.47 -8.14 -21.23
N GLN A 211 12.92 -9.37 -21.38
CA GLN A 211 13.03 -10.01 -22.71
C GLN A 211 11.69 -10.48 -23.28
N LYS A 212 10.77 -10.96 -22.43
CA LYS A 212 9.44 -11.43 -22.87
C LYS A 212 8.47 -10.26 -22.98
N ARG A 213 8.18 -9.81 -24.21
CA ARG A 213 7.35 -8.61 -24.49
C ARG A 213 6.02 -8.59 -23.75
N LYS A 214 5.29 -9.72 -23.70
CA LYS A 214 3.99 -9.82 -23.02
C LYS A 214 4.14 -9.67 -21.49
N VAL A 215 5.10 -10.39 -20.88
CA VAL A 215 5.37 -10.32 -19.44
C VAL A 215 5.76 -8.91 -19.04
N ARG A 216 6.70 -8.31 -19.76
CA ARG A 216 7.13 -6.91 -19.55
C ARG A 216 5.95 -5.94 -19.63
N GLY A 217 5.08 -6.09 -20.63
CA GLY A 217 3.91 -5.23 -20.81
C GLY A 217 2.99 -5.25 -19.59
N PHE A 218 2.59 -6.42 -19.12
CA PHE A 218 1.71 -6.54 -17.95
C PHE A 218 2.40 -6.13 -16.64
N VAL A 219 3.69 -6.44 -16.47
CA VAL A 219 4.45 -6.03 -15.28
C VAL A 219 4.57 -4.51 -15.19
N LEU A 220 4.95 -3.83 -16.28
CA LEU A 220 5.07 -2.37 -16.30
C LEU A 220 3.72 -1.69 -16.12
N ASP A 221 2.66 -2.18 -16.79
CA ASP A 221 1.31 -1.65 -16.68
C ASP A 221 0.76 -1.80 -15.24
N ALA A 222 0.93 -2.96 -14.61
CA ALA A 222 0.57 -3.18 -13.22
C ALA A 222 1.30 -2.24 -12.27
N SER A 223 2.62 -2.10 -12.48
CA SER A 223 3.48 -1.27 -11.63
C SER A 223 3.13 0.21 -11.76
N ALA A 224 2.95 0.71 -12.98
CA ALA A 224 2.61 2.11 -13.24
C ALA A 224 1.25 2.48 -12.65
N PHE A 225 0.22 1.64 -12.85
CA PHE A 225 -1.11 1.86 -12.29
C PHE A 225 -1.09 1.90 -10.77
N GLN A 226 -0.41 0.94 -10.15
CA GLN A 226 -0.33 0.85 -8.69
C GLN A 226 0.50 1.99 -8.10
N ALA A 227 1.60 2.37 -8.74
CA ALA A 227 2.41 3.52 -8.32
C ALA A 227 1.64 4.83 -8.44
N GLY A 228 0.96 5.06 -9.57
CA GLY A 228 0.11 6.23 -9.77
C GLY A 228 -0.96 6.36 -8.70
N PHE A 229 -1.71 5.28 -8.40
CA PHE A 229 -2.69 5.29 -7.33
C PHE A 229 -2.06 5.56 -5.95
N LYS A 230 -0.98 4.85 -5.61
CA LYS A 230 -0.29 5.02 -4.30
C LYS A 230 0.25 6.42 -4.10
N SER A 231 0.64 7.10 -5.20
CA SER A 231 1.17 8.46 -5.13
C SER A 231 0.13 9.51 -4.79
N ILE A 232 -1.16 9.26 -5.09
CA ILE A 232 -2.23 10.24 -4.93
C ILE A 232 -3.24 9.90 -3.82
N LYS A 233 -3.28 8.64 -3.37
CA LYS A 233 -4.33 8.15 -2.45
C LYS A 233 -4.40 8.92 -1.13
N ASP A 234 -3.27 9.37 -0.61
CA ASP A 234 -3.21 10.03 0.70
C ASP A 234 -3.49 11.53 0.60
N TYR A 235 -3.52 12.10 -0.62
CA TYR A 235 -3.92 13.50 -0.84
C TYR A 235 -5.41 13.78 -0.61
N ILE A 236 -6.21 12.74 -0.29
CA ILE A 236 -7.55 12.90 0.25
C ILE A 236 -7.54 13.73 1.53
N GLN A 237 -6.48 13.63 2.35
CA GLN A 237 -6.37 14.35 3.61
C GLN A 237 -6.35 15.87 3.39
N PRO A 238 -5.39 16.47 2.66
CA PRO A 238 -5.41 17.90 2.38
C PRO A 238 -6.60 18.36 1.52
N LEU A 239 -7.17 17.50 0.66
CA LEU A 239 -8.39 17.84 -0.07
C LEU A 239 -9.60 17.98 0.85
N ILE A 240 -9.76 17.11 1.83
CA ILE A 240 -10.86 17.23 2.81
C ILE A 240 -10.71 18.52 3.61
N VAL A 241 -9.49 18.84 4.07
CA VAL A 241 -9.23 20.08 4.79
C VAL A 241 -9.60 21.29 3.93
N SER A 242 -9.21 21.33 2.65
CA SER A 242 -9.55 22.45 1.76
C SER A 242 -11.05 22.58 1.46
N ALA A 243 -11.79 21.46 1.47
CA ALA A 243 -13.23 21.44 1.11
C ALA A 243 -14.17 21.57 2.29
N SER A 244 -13.69 21.39 3.52
CA SER A 244 -14.54 21.31 4.73
C SER A 244 -15.09 22.66 5.21
N MET A 245 -14.48 23.77 4.81
CA MET A 245 -14.86 25.11 5.28
C MET A 245 -16.34 25.46 5.07
N GLY A 246 -17.07 24.75 4.21
CA GLY A 246 -18.49 24.98 3.91
C GLY A 246 -19.46 23.94 4.40
N PHE A 247 -19.01 22.88 5.09
CA PHE A 247 -19.88 21.77 5.46
C PHE A 247 -19.65 21.34 6.92
N ILE A 248 -20.66 21.57 7.77
CA ILE A 248 -20.63 21.19 9.18
C ILE A 248 -21.61 20.03 9.39
N LEU A 249 -21.09 18.80 9.64
CA LEU A 249 -21.91 17.65 9.92
C LEU A 249 -22.32 17.59 11.39
N PHE A 250 -21.43 17.97 12.28
CA PHE A 250 -21.64 17.97 13.73
C PHE A 250 -21.53 19.39 14.26
N SER A 251 -22.66 20.00 14.55
CA SER A 251 -22.74 21.39 15.03
C SER A 251 -22.09 21.63 16.42
N GLN A 252 -21.80 20.55 17.15
CA GLN A 252 -21.15 20.59 18.46
C GLN A 252 -19.61 20.58 18.37
N LEU A 253 -19.07 20.27 17.20
CA LEU A 253 -17.64 20.25 16.92
C LEU A 253 -17.24 21.54 16.18
N ASP A 254 -16.04 22.01 16.40
CA ASP A 254 -15.48 23.08 15.59
C ASP A 254 -15.13 22.59 14.17
N THR A 255 -14.68 23.50 13.29
CA THR A 255 -14.35 23.17 11.91
C THR A 255 -13.24 22.14 11.81
N GLU A 256 -12.17 22.33 12.60
CA GLU A 256 -11.00 21.43 12.59
C GLU A 256 -11.33 20.03 13.11
N GLU A 257 -12.17 19.95 14.15
CA GLU A 257 -12.67 18.68 14.67
C GLU A 257 -13.54 17.94 13.65
N ASN A 258 -14.42 18.67 12.94
CA ASN A 258 -15.24 18.10 11.87
C ASN A 258 -14.39 17.54 10.73
N GLU A 259 -13.31 18.22 10.31
CA GLU A 259 -12.36 17.73 9.29
C GLU A 259 -11.76 16.38 9.68
N LYS A 260 -11.31 16.25 10.92
CA LYS A 260 -10.75 15.01 11.45
C LYS A 260 -11.76 13.87 11.45
N VAL A 261 -13.03 14.17 11.78
CA VAL A 261 -14.13 13.20 11.70
C VAL A 261 -14.36 12.77 10.25
N TYR A 262 -14.41 13.71 9.28
CA TYR A 262 -14.61 13.38 7.87
C TYR A 262 -13.51 12.46 7.34
N ILE A 263 -12.25 12.77 7.65
CA ILE A 263 -11.11 11.93 7.27
C ILE A 263 -11.26 10.50 7.83
N GLY A 264 -11.53 10.36 9.11
CA GLY A 264 -11.70 9.06 9.71
C GLY A 264 -12.89 8.26 9.16
N VAL A 265 -14.04 8.93 8.94
CA VAL A 265 -15.24 8.30 8.36
C VAL A 265 -14.98 7.83 6.92
N ILE A 266 -14.37 8.65 6.07
CA ILE A 266 -14.09 8.25 4.69
C ILE A 266 -13.12 7.07 4.63
N TYR A 267 -12.08 7.03 5.47
CA TYR A 267 -11.18 5.88 5.54
C TYR A 267 -11.91 4.61 6.00
N ALA A 268 -12.80 4.69 7.01
CA ALA A 268 -13.61 3.55 7.45
C ALA A 268 -14.50 3.02 6.31
N VAL A 269 -15.20 3.91 5.60
CA VAL A 269 -16.05 3.56 4.45
C VAL A 269 -15.22 2.95 3.32
N ILE A 270 -14.08 3.54 2.99
CA ILE A 270 -13.15 3.02 1.98
C ILE A 270 -12.70 1.59 2.32
N TYR A 271 -12.34 1.30 3.57
CA TYR A 271 -11.90 -0.04 3.97
C TYR A 271 -13.04 -1.07 3.91
N ILE A 272 -14.26 -0.71 4.34
CA ILE A 272 -15.45 -1.57 4.23
C ILE A 272 -15.75 -1.89 2.76
N ILE A 273 -15.80 -0.87 1.91
CA ILE A 273 -16.10 -1.04 0.48
C ILE A 273 -14.98 -1.82 -0.21
N SER A 274 -13.70 -1.56 0.13
CA SER A 274 -12.56 -2.31 -0.38
C SER A 274 -12.64 -3.80 -0.03
N ALA A 275 -13.12 -4.14 1.17
CA ALA A 275 -13.34 -5.52 1.58
C ALA A 275 -14.41 -6.20 0.70
N VAL A 276 -15.54 -5.52 0.49
CA VAL A 276 -16.64 -6.00 -0.36
C VAL A 276 -16.18 -6.13 -1.83
N ALA A 277 -15.49 -5.13 -2.36
CA ALA A 277 -14.96 -5.14 -3.73
C ALA A 277 -13.99 -6.31 -3.95
N THR A 278 -13.03 -6.49 -3.04
CA THR A 278 -12.05 -7.59 -3.12
C THR A 278 -12.74 -8.97 -3.07
N ARG A 279 -13.73 -9.14 -2.19
CA ARG A 279 -14.49 -10.39 -2.07
C ARG A 279 -15.27 -10.74 -3.33
N ASN A 280 -15.77 -9.75 -4.05
CA ASN A 280 -16.60 -9.95 -5.25
C ASN A 280 -15.82 -9.84 -6.56
N ALA A 281 -14.52 -9.54 -6.53
CA ALA A 281 -13.70 -9.35 -7.73
C ALA A 281 -13.72 -10.56 -8.68
N TYR A 282 -13.75 -11.80 -8.13
CA TYR A 282 -13.81 -13.03 -8.91
C TYR A 282 -15.07 -13.15 -9.78
N LYS A 283 -16.22 -12.56 -9.33
CA LYS A 283 -17.47 -12.58 -10.10
C LYS A 283 -17.38 -11.70 -11.35
N LEU A 284 -16.58 -10.65 -11.29
CA LEU A 284 -16.33 -9.77 -12.43
C LEU A 284 -15.37 -10.44 -13.43
N GLU A 285 -14.36 -11.12 -12.90
CA GLU A 285 -13.32 -11.80 -13.69
C GLU A 285 -13.91 -12.83 -14.68
N SER A 286 -14.96 -13.57 -14.26
CA SER A 286 -15.59 -14.58 -15.10
C SER A 286 -16.50 -14.01 -16.21
N LYS A 287 -16.86 -12.72 -16.16
CA LYS A 287 -17.86 -12.11 -17.04
C LYS A 287 -17.30 -11.08 -18.04
N VAL A 288 -16.05 -10.65 -17.86
CA VAL A 288 -15.47 -9.53 -18.62
C VAL A 288 -14.18 -9.95 -19.32
N ASP A 289 -13.97 -9.44 -20.53
CA ASP A 289 -12.66 -9.52 -21.20
C ASP A 289 -11.60 -8.85 -20.30
N LYS A 290 -10.70 -9.65 -19.75
CA LYS A 290 -9.69 -9.24 -18.78
C LYS A 290 -8.85 -8.07 -19.26
N VAL A 291 -8.39 -8.13 -20.54
CA VAL A 291 -7.55 -7.07 -21.13
C VAL A 291 -8.35 -5.78 -21.30
N LYS A 292 -9.64 -5.87 -21.67
CA LYS A 292 -10.52 -4.69 -21.70
C LYS A 292 -10.71 -4.11 -20.30
N ALA A 293 -10.95 -4.95 -19.29
CA ALA A 293 -11.12 -4.49 -17.91
C ALA A 293 -9.89 -3.77 -17.37
N ILE A 294 -8.69 -4.31 -17.65
CA ILE A 294 -7.40 -3.70 -17.30
C ILE A 294 -7.25 -2.32 -17.93
N ASN A 295 -7.57 -2.19 -19.21
CA ASN A 295 -7.45 -0.91 -19.92
C ASN A 295 -8.52 0.09 -19.48
N LEU A 296 -9.78 -0.33 -19.31
CA LEU A 296 -10.86 0.52 -18.83
C LEU A 296 -10.57 1.08 -17.44
N ALA A 297 -9.83 0.34 -16.60
CA ALA A 297 -9.43 0.84 -15.29
C ALA A 297 -8.58 2.12 -15.37
N TRP A 298 -7.72 2.28 -16.39
CA TRP A 298 -6.99 3.52 -16.65
C TRP A 298 -7.93 4.68 -16.99
N LEU A 299 -8.93 4.43 -17.88
CA LEU A 299 -9.92 5.43 -18.26
C LEU A 299 -10.74 5.88 -17.06
N PHE A 300 -11.28 4.93 -16.29
CA PHE A 300 -12.10 5.26 -15.12
C PHE A 300 -11.30 5.95 -14.02
N MET A 301 -10.08 5.47 -13.72
CA MET A 301 -9.20 6.10 -12.74
C MET A 301 -8.83 7.53 -13.17
N GLY A 302 -8.51 7.71 -14.45
CA GLY A 302 -8.22 9.03 -15.02
C GLY A 302 -9.44 9.95 -14.99
N GLY A 303 -10.63 9.46 -15.36
CA GLY A 303 -11.88 10.21 -15.30
C GLY A 303 -12.24 10.65 -13.88
N VAL A 304 -12.10 9.75 -12.90
CA VAL A 304 -12.31 10.08 -11.48
C VAL A 304 -11.29 11.10 -10.98
N SER A 305 -10.02 10.98 -11.42
CA SER A 305 -8.99 11.97 -11.08
C SER A 305 -9.30 13.35 -11.68
N LEU A 306 -9.74 13.43 -12.95
CA LEU A 306 -10.19 14.70 -13.55
C LEU A 306 -11.37 15.30 -12.78
N LEU A 307 -12.34 14.46 -12.38
CA LEU A 307 -13.49 14.91 -11.57
C LEU A 307 -13.03 15.56 -10.27
N LEU A 308 -12.05 14.96 -9.58
CA LEU A 308 -11.42 15.57 -8.41
C LEU A 308 -10.76 16.91 -8.73
N GLY A 309 -10.05 16.99 -9.85
CA GLY A 309 -9.41 18.25 -10.26
C GLY A 309 -10.42 19.38 -10.56
N PHE A 310 -11.60 19.07 -11.10
CA PHE A 310 -12.62 20.07 -11.35
C PHE A 310 -13.45 20.45 -10.11
N PHE A 311 -13.53 19.59 -9.11
CA PHE A 311 -14.42 19.76 -7.94
C PHE A 311 -13.67 19.59 -6.61
N THR A 312 -12.49 20.19 -6.48
CA THR A 312 -11.64 20.12 -5.28
C THR A 312 -12.28 20.69 -4.01
N GLU A 313 -13.29 21.54 -4.15
CA GLU A 313 -14.02 22.17 -3.02
C GLU A 313 -15.29 21.42 -2.63
N ASN A 314 -15.67 20.38 -3.37
CA ASN A 314 -16.90 19.63 -3.11
C ASN A 314 -16.62 18.34 -2.36
N ILE A 315 -16.88 18.32 -1.05
CA ILE A 315 -16.60 17.20 -0.16
C ILE A 315 -17.30 15.91 -0.59
N ILE A 316 -18.52 15.98 -1.15
CA ILE A 316 -19.27 14.81 -1.63
C ILE A 316 -18.56 14.19 -2.83
N VAL A 317 -18.11 15.05 -3.78
CA VAL A 317 -17.35 14.58 -4.95
C VAL A 317 -16.04 13.93 -4.51
N ILE A 318 -15.33 14.53 -3.56
CA ILE A 318 -14.09 13.97 -3.00
C ILE A 318 -14.35 12.57 -2.43
N PHE A 319 -15.37 12.40 -1.59
CA PHE A 319 -15.72 11.12 -0.98
C PHE A 319 -16.04 10.05 -2.04
N VAL A 320 -16.95 10.36 -2.95
CA VAL A 320 -17.35 9.43 -4.01
C VAL A 320 -16.16 9.07 -4.91
N ALA A 321 -15.36 10.04 -5.29
CA ALA A 321 -14.21 9.84 -6.16
C ALA A 321 -13.16 8.91 -5.51
N PHE A 322 -12.78 9.14 -4.26
CA PHE A 322 -11.83 8.27 -3.58
C PHE A 322 -12.37 6.85 -3.35
N ILE A 323 -13.66 6.71 -3.01
CA ILE A 323 -14.31 5.40 -2.94
C ILE A 323 -14.20 4.67 -4.29
N LEU A 324 -14.52 5.36 -5.40
CA LEU A 324 -14.41 4.78 -6.75
C LEU A 324 -12.97 4.40 -7.10
N MET A 325 -11.97 5.22 -6.77
CA MET A 325 -10.56 4.91 -6.98
C MET A 325 -10.15 3.60 -6.28
N TYR A 326 -10.56 3.43 -5.02
CA TYR A 326 -10.27 2.20 -4.28
C TYR A 326 -11.02 0.98 -4.82
N ILE A 327 -12.26 1.14 -5.29
CA ILE A 327 -13.01 0.07 -5.97
C ILE A 327 -12.27 -0.36 -7.23
N ILE A 328 -11.89 0.58 -8.09
CA ILE A 328 -11.19 0.31 -9.35
C ILE A 328 -9.88 -0.45 -9.09
N LEU A 329 -9.08 0.00 -8.11
CA LEU A 329 -7.86 -0.67 -7.73
C LEU A 329 -8.09 -2.12 -7.27
N ASN A 330 -9.07 -2.31 -6.37
CA ASN A 330 -9.33 -3.62 -5.75
C ASN A 330 -9.95 -4.62 -6.74
N LEU A 331 -10.70 -4.15 -7.73
CA LEU A 331 -11.22 -4.99 -8.82
C LEU A 331 -10.13 -5.34 -9.83
N ARG A 332 -9.27 -4.37 -10.19
CA ARG A 332 -8.22 -4.55 -11.20
C ARG A 332 -7.10 -5.48 -10.72
N ARG A 333 -6.73 -5.40 -9.44
CA ARG A 333 -5.55 -6.09 -8.89
C ARG A 333 -5.57 -7.62 -9.08
N PRO A 334 -6.65 -8.36 -8.74
CA PRO A 334 -6.70 -9.81 -8.95
C PRO A 334 -6.57 -10.20 -10.42
N ILE A 335 -7.28 -9.49 -11.33
CA ILE A 335 -7.24 -9.70 -12.77
C ILE A 335 -5.80 -9.55 -13.29
N MET A 336 -5.10 -8.51 -12.84
CA MET A 336 -3.73 -8.26 -13.25
C MET A 336 -2.74 -9.33 -12.74
N VAL A 337 -2.89 -9.77 -11.48
CA VAL A 337 -2.06 -10.85 -10.93
C VAL A 337 -2.23 -12.15 -11.72
N GLN A 338 -3.47 -12.45 -12.13
CA GLN A 338 -3.76 -13.61 -12.96
C GLN A 338 -3.14 -13.48 -14.35
N GLU A 339 -3.33 -12.33 -15.04
CA GLU A 339 -2.74 -12.12 -16.38
C GLU A 339 -1.22 -12.22 -16.36
N ILE A 340 -0.55 -11.65 -15.36
CA ILE A 340 0.91 -11.83 -15.19
C ILE A 340 1.23 -13.32 -15.01
N GLY A 341 0.45 -14.06 -14.21
CA GLY A 341 0.63 -15.48 -13.99
C GLY A 341 0.44 -16.31 -15.26
N ASP A 342 -0.58 -15.99 -16.08
CA ASP A 342 -0.94 -16.73 -17.28
C ASP A 342 0.09 -16.54 -18.42
N VAL A 343 0.71 -15.34 -18.52
CA VAL A 343 1.75 -15.07 -19.53
C VAL A 343 3.16 -15.46 -19.10
N THR A 344 3.35 -15.85 -17.83
CA THR A 344 4.65 -16.20 -17.26
C THR A 344 4.82 -17.70 -17.11
N GLU A 345 5.98 -18.24 -17.46
CA GLU A 345 6.34 -19.65 -17.28
C GLU A 345 6.15 -20.08 -15.82
N GLU A 346 5.66 -21.31 -15.61
CA GLU A 346 5.15 -21.77 -14.30
C GLU A 346 6.13 -21.59 -13.15
N GLY A 347 7.41 -21.93 -13.33
CA GLY A 347 8.46 -21.75 -12.31
C GLY A 347 8.88 -20.29 -12.05
N ARG A 348 8.40 -19.32 -12.84
CA ARG A 348 8.83 -17.89 -12.77
C ARG A 348 7.73 -16.92 -12.35
N ARG A 349 6.51 -17.40 -12.09
CA ARG A 349 5.37 -16.57 -11.70
C ARG A 349 5.64 -15.73 -10.45
N ALA A 350 6.20 -16.35 -9.41
CA ALA A 350 6.54 -15.65 -8.17
C ALA A 350 7.58 -14.54 -8.41
N SER A 351 8.60 -14.82 -9.23
CA SER A 351 9.62 -13.83 -9.60
C SER A 351 9.05 -12.65 -10.39
N ALA A 352 8.13 -12.92 -11.35
CA ALA A 352 7.49 -11.84 -12.12
C ALA A 352 6.66 -10.91 -11.23
N LEU A 353 5.92 -11.45 -10.26
CA LEU A 353 5.15 -10.67 -9.28
C LEU A 353 6.05 -9.90 -8.30
N SER A 354 7.20 -10.48 -7.91
CA SER A 354 8.20 -9.76 -7.10
C SER A 354 8.80 -8.59 -7.87
N ILE A 355 9.17 -8.78 -9.14
CA ILE A 355 9.67 -7.71 -10.01
C ILE A 355 8.61 -6.63 -10.21
N GLN A 356 7.33 -7.01 -10.35
CA GLN A 356 6.22 -6.04 -10.41
C GLN A 356 6.15 -5.17 -9.16
N ALA A 357 6.30 -5.75 -7.96
CA ALA A 357 6.32 -5.00 -6.71
C ALA A 357 7.53 -4.06 -6.64
N GLN A 358 8.73 -4.53 -6.99
CA GLN A 358 9.96 -3.73 -7.03
C GLN A 358 9.85 -2.57 -8.04
N MET A 359 9.28 -2.80 -9.23
CA MET A 359 9.04 -1.74 -10.20
C MET A 359 8.03 -0.71 -9.69
N THR A 360 7.02 -1.13 -8.92
CA THR A 360 6.09 -0.21 -8.26
C THR A 360 6.80 0.71 -7.29
N SER A 361 7.67 0.17 -6.43
CA SER A 361 8.46 0.98 -5.48
C SER A 361 9.42 1.92 -6.21
N LEU A 362 10.09 1.44 -7.27
CA LEU A 362 10.97 2.28 -8.07
C LEU A 362 10.24 3.46 -8.74
N LEU A 363 9.05 3.23 -9.28
CA LEU A 363 8.21 4.29 -9.84
C LEU A 363 7.74 5.27 -8.76
N LEU A 364 7.42 4.78 -7.56
CA LEU A 364 7.04 5.64 -6.43
C LEU A 364 8.18 6.56 -5.97
N VAL A 365 9.41 6.07 -6.01
CA VAL A 365 10.60 6.91 -5.71
C VAL A 365 10.63 8.16 -6.58
N ILE A 366 10.20 8.03 -7.84
CA ILE A 366 10.19 9.14 -8.80
C ILE A 366 8.88 9.94 -8.68
N PHE A 367 7.75 9.26 -8.62
CA PHE A 367 6.43 9.91 -8.67
C PHE A 367 6.12 10.69 -7.40
N ALA A 368 6.48 10.18 -6.22
CA ALA A 368 6.06 10.82 -4.98
C ALA A 368 6.59 12.26 -4.82
N PRO A 369 7.89 12.57 -5.06
CA PRO A 369 8.36 13.95 -5.01
C PRO A 369 7.79 14.83 -6.12
N LEU A 370 7.67 14.30 -7.35
CA LEU A 370 7.11 15.07 -8.48
C LEU A 370 5.65 15.42 -8.23
N ILE A 371 4.87 14.49 -7.72
CA ILE A 371 3.48 14.70 -7.35
C ILE A 371 3.38 15.68 -6.18
N GLY A 372 4.27 15.56 -5.18
CA GLY A 372 4.35 16.51 -4.09
C GLY A 372 4.65 17.93 -4.55
N LEU A 373 5.58 18.10 -5.50
CA LEU A 373 5.91 19.39 -6.08
C LEU A 373 4.71 20.03 -6.79
N VAL A 374 3.97 19.25 -7.59
CA VAL A 374 2.76 19.74 -8.26
C VAL A 374 1.67 20.07 -7.25
N ALA A 375 1.53 19.25 -6.21
CA ALA A 375 0.52 19.45 -5.17
C ALA A 375 0.79 20.69 -4.31
N ASP A 376 2.06 21.02 -4.05
CA ASP A 376 2.44 22.28 -3.38
C ASP A 376 2.01 23.50 -4.19
N TYR A 377 2.04 23.42 -5.51
CA TYR A 377 1.55 24.47 -6.36
C TYR A 377 0.02 24.50 -6.39
N SER A 378 -0.64 23.37 -6.64
CA SER A 378 -2.10 23.26 -6.67
C SER A 378 -2.56 21.79 -6.63
N LEU A 379 -3.41 21.44 -5.65
CA LEU A 379 -4.09 20.15 -5.62
C LEU A 379 -5.00 19.94 -6.83
N GLN A 380 -5.67 21.00 -7.30
CA GLN A 380 -6.47 20.96 -8.52
C GLN A 380 -5.63 20.54 -9.73
N LEU A 381 -4.50 21.23 -9.95
CA LEU A 381 -3.60 20.92 -11.06
C LEU A 381 -3.05 19.50 -10.96
N LEU A 382 -2.72 19.02 -9.76
CA LEU A 382 -2.29 17.66 -9.53
C LEU A 382 -3.27 16.63 -10.10
N PHE A 383 -4.54 16.71 -9.69
CA PHE A 383 -5.55 15.74 -10.11
C PHE A 383 -5.90 15.87 -11.60
N LEU A 384 -5.87 17.06 -12.18
CA LEU A 384 -6.03 17.27 -13.61
C LEU A 384 -4.88 16.63 -14.41
N LEU A 385 -3.63 16.84 -14.00
CA LEU A 385 -2.47 16.24 -14.67
C LEU A 385 -2.48 14.71 -14.57
N VAL A 386 -2.68 14.17 -13.36
CA VAL A 386 -2.73 12.71 -13.17
C VAL A 386 -3.86 12.09 -13.98
N GLY A 387 -5.04 12.71 -13.96
CA GLY A 387 -6.19 12.23 -14.74
C GLY A 387 -5.90 12.23 -16.24
N THR A 388 -5.32 13.31 -16.76
CA THR A 388 -4.94 13.43 -18.17
C THR A 388 -3.91 12.38 -18.59
N VAL A 389 -2.87 12.17 -17.77
CA VAL A 389 -1.84 11.15 -18.02
C VAL A 389 -2.45 9.74 -18.04
N MET A 390 -3.35 9.43 -17.09
CA MET A 390 -4.00 8.11 -17.04
C MET A 390 -4.90 7.86 -18.26
N ILE A 391 -5.64 8.87 -18.72
CA ILE A 391 -6.45 8.76 -19.93
C ILE A 391 -5.56 8.65 -21.17
N ALA A 392 -4.44 9.38 -21.25
CA ALA A 392 -3.49 9.26 -22.33
C ALA A 392 -2.91 7.83 -22.43
N ILE A 393 -2.58 7.20 -21.28
CA ILE A 393 -2.13 5.80 -21.25
C ILE A 393 -3.22 4.87 -21.82
N TYR A 394 -4.49 5.07 -21.45
CA TYR A 394 -5.60 4.30 -22.02
C TYR A 394 -5.69 4.44 -23.55
N ILE A 395 -5.61 5.67 -24.06
CA ILE A 395 -5.67 5.94 -25.50
C ILE A 395 -4.51 5.25 -26.24
N ILE A 396 -3.28 5.37 -25.72
CA ILE A 396 -2.09 4.71 -26.27
C ILE A 396 -2.28 3.19 -26.31
N ALA A 397 -2.82 2.59 -25.25
CA ALA A 397 -3.10 1.16 -25.18
C ALA A 397 -4.11 0.72 -26.26
N LEU A 398 -5.16 1.51 -26.51
CA LEU A 398 -6.15 1.25 -27.58
C LEU A 398 -5.53 1.32 -28.98
N ILE A 399 -4.74 2.35 -29.28
CA ILE A 399 -4.08 2.54 -30.59
C ILE A 399 -3.12 1.37 -30.84
N THR A 400 -2.32 1.00 -29.85
CA THR A 400 -1.37 -0.10 -29.97
C THR A 400 -2.06 -1.43 -30.27
N ARG A 401 -3.20 -1.69 -29.62
CA ARG A 401 -4.00 -2.91 -29.87
C ARG A 401 -4.60 -2.94 -31.26
N LYS A 402 -5.14 -1.81 -31.75
CA LYS A 402 -5.69 -1.71 -33.12
C LYS A 402 -4.65 -2.00 -34.20
N ASN A 403 -3.44 -1.45 -34.01
CA ASN A 403 -2.34 -1.66 -34.95
C ASN A 403 -1.83 -3.12 -34.97
N LEU A 404 -1.89 -3.83 -33.83
CA LEU A 404 -1.51 -5.25 -33.76
C LEU A 404 -2.54 -6.14 -34.49
N ASN A 405 -3.83 -5.85 -34.32
CA ASN A 405 -4.89 -6.61 -35.02
C ASN A 405 -4.86 -6.40 -36.52
N GLN A 406 -4.53 -5.21 -37.04
CA GLN A 406 -4.37 -4.93 -38.47
C GLN A 406 -3.15 -5.60 -39.10
N LYS A 407 -2.11 -5.94 -38.32
CA LYS A 407 -0.93 -6.66 -38.84
C LYS A 407 -1.09 -8.17 -38.81
N SER A 408 -2.13 -8.69 -38.18
CA SER A 408 -2.44 -10.12 -38.07
C SER A 408 -3.60 -10.54 -39.01
N SER A 409 -4.28 -9.59 -39.65
CA SER A 409 -5.20 -9.76 -40.78
C SER A 409 -4.48 -9.54 -42.11
#